data_f3f42322154c695dd03afcd4f62965d8
#
_entry.id   f3f42322154c695dd03afcd4f62965d8
#
_cell.length_a   1.000
_cell.length_b   1.000
_cell.length_c   1.000
_cell.angle_alpha   90.00
_cell.angle_beta   90.00
_cell.angle_gamma   90.00
#
_symmetry.space_group_name_H-M   'P 1'
#
loop_
_entity.id
_entity.type
_entity.pdbx_description
1 polymer ?
#
loop_
_entity_poly.entity_id
_entity_poly.type
_entity_poly.pdbx_seq_one_letter_code
_entity_poly.pdbx_strand_id
1 'polypeptide(L)'
;NAVKEMPLPLVIKPCDNMGARGVKLISERHEASLAFREAKEASISGKLIVEEYMDGPELSLDALIFNGHIQVTGIGDRIIQRAPYFVEVGHTLPSNQPQEKLNLATELFCSAIKALGIDIGAAKGDIKLTKDGPKVIEIAARLSGGWMSTYTYPLATGVNLMKAAIEIALGETPTDLKKKYDFVSVERAIIPIPGKILTIKGVDDARKIKGVKEVIFLKEAGDSVEELRSNVGKTGYVITVAKTREEAIRINELARQTIQVKIGEPSELTWDVLR
;
A
#
# COMPACT_ATOMS: atom_id res chain seq x y z
N ASN A 1 -12.22 10.40 -25.92
CA ASN A 1 -13.69 10.24 -25.94
C ASN A 1 -14.22 9.82 -24.56
N ALA A 2 -13.65 8.80 -23.88
CA ALA A 2 -14.13 8.31 -22.59
C ALA A 2 -14.39 9.43 -21.55
N VAL A 3 -13.45 10.36 -21.36
CA VAL A 3 -13.62 11.47 -20.41
C VAL A 3 -14.81 12.39 -20.75
N LYS A 4 -15.24 12.45 -22.01
CA LYS A 4 -16.41 13.23 -22.42
C LYS A 4 -17.73 12.52 -22.12
N GLU A 5 -17.71 11.20 -22.15
CA GLU A 5 -18.90 10.34 -22.09
C GLU A 5 -19.19 9.85 -20.66
N MET A 6 -18.12 9.61 -19.87
CA MET A 6 -18.27 9.11 -18.50
C MET A 6 -18.61 10.24 -17.51
N PRO A 7 -19.40 9.95 -16.46
CA PRO A 7 -19.66 10.90 -15.37
C PRO A 7 -18.41 11.18 -14.53
N LEU A 8 -18.25 12.42 -14.08
CA LEU A 8 -17.23 12.81 -13.12
C LEU A 8 -17.67 12.47 -11.69
N PRO A 9 -16.71 12.25 -10.76
CA PRO A 9 -15.26 12.26 -10.95
C PRO A 9 -14.73 10.96 -11.58
N LEU A 10 -13.54 11.03 -12.22
CA LEU A 10 -12.90 9.92 -12.89
C LEU A 10 -11.48 9.71 -12.38
N VAL A 11 -10.94 8.50 -12.54
CA VAL A 11 -9.54 8.17 -12.31
C VAL A 11 -8.87 7.87 -13.64
N ILE A 12 -7.72 8.50 -13.89
CA ILE A 12 -6.84 8.21 -15.04
C ILE A 12 -5.57 7.55 -14.50
N LYS A 13 -5.21 6.41 -15.06
CA LYS A 13 -4.02 5.66 -14.61
C LYS A 13 -3.35 4.89 -15.75
N PRO A 14 -2.02 4.59 -15.66
CA PRO A 14 -1.38 3.63 -16.56
C PRO A 14 -1.90 2.21 -16.29
N CYS A 15 -1.91 1.36 -17.34
CA CYS A 15 -2.32 -0.05 -17.21
C CYS A 15 -1.19 -0.96 -16.68
N ASP A 16 0.04 -0.48 -16.61
CA ASP A 16 1.25 -1.30 -16.51
C ASP A 16 2.29 -0.76 -15.51
N ASN A 17 1.86 0.01 -14.52
CA ASN A 17 2.75 0.51 -13.48
C ASN A 17 2.24 0.12 -12.08
N MET A 18 3.09 0.32 -11.05
CA MET A 18 2.82 -0.01 -9.65
C MET A 18 3.03 1.22 -8.75
N GLY A 19 2.52 1.13 -7.51
CA GLY A 19 2.78 2.14 -6.48
C GLY A 19 2.10 3.48 -6.73
N ALA A 20 0.94 3.47 -7.37
CA ALA A 20 0.13 4.66 -7.70
C ALA A 20 0.86 5.71 -8.56
N ARG A 21 1.93 5.35 -9.29
CA ARG A 21 2.61 6.24 -10.23
C ARG A 21 1.72 6.56 -11.41
N GLY A 22 1.49 7.85 -11.67
CA GLY A 22 0.64 8.31 -12.76
C GLY A 22 -0.87 8.08 -12.55
N VAL A 23 -1.29 7.75 -11.32
CA VAL A 23 -2.70 7.60 -10.95
C VAL A 23 -3.22 8.94 -10.44
N LYS A 24 -4.27 9.45 -11.06
CA LYS A 24 -4.82 10.77 -10.70
C LYS A 24 -6.34 10.81 -10.79
N LEU A 25 -6.95 11.40 -9.75
CA LEU A 25 -8.35 11.80 -9.74
C LEU A 25 -8.52 13.06 -10.57
N ILE A 26 -9.55 13.12 -11.39
CA ILE A 26 -10.03 14.32 -12.02
C ILE A 26 -11.48 14.59 -11.58
N SER A 27 -11.71 15.78 -11.08
CA SER A 27 -13.03 16.26 -10.67
C SER A 27 -13.68 17.13 -11.76
N GLU A 28 -12.85 17.71 -12.62
CA GLU A 28 -13.26 18.54 -13.74
C GLU A 28 -12.57 18.10 -15.05
N ARG A 29 -13.29 18.28 -16.19
CA ARG A 29 -12.80 17.77 -17.49
C ARG A 29 -11.51 18.46 -17.97
N HIS A 30 -11.26 19.70 -17.57
CA HIS A 30 -10.05 20.42 -17.97
C HIS A 30 -8.78 19.83 -17.37
N GLU A 31 -8.87 19.09 -16.23
CA GLU A 31 -7.75 18.42 -15.56
C GLU A 31 -7.24 17.20 -16.36
N ALA A 32 -8.06 16.67 -17.27
CA ALA A 32 -7.77 15.44 -17.99
C ALA A 32 -6.46 15.50 -18.80
N SER A 33 -6.15 16.63 -19.43
CA SER A 33 -4.93 16.76 -20.25
C SER A 33 -3.66 16.58 -19.43
N LEU A 34 -3.62 17.13 -18.22
CA LEU A 34 -2.50 16.94 -17.29
C LEU A 34 -2.44 15.50 -16.80
N ALA A 35 -3.58 14.94 -16.36
CA ALA A 35 -3.66 13.56 -15.87
C ALA A 35 -3.24 12.53 -16.92
N PHE A 36 -3.64 12.71 -18.20
CA PHE A 36 -3.20 11.86 -19.31
C PHE A 36 -1.69 11.96 -19.55
N ARG A 37 -1.10 13.14 -19.46
CA ARG A 37 0.35 13.31 -19.62
C ARG A 37 1.10 12.60 -18.51
N GLU A 38 0.75 12.85 -17.25
CA GLU A 38 1.38 12.20 -16.07
C GLU A 38 1.24 10.66 -16.14
N ALA A 39 0.06 10.16 -16.50
CA ALA A 39 -0.18 8.73 -16.66
C ALA A 39 0.65 8.12 -17.81
N LYS A 40 0.77 8.83 -18.96
CA LYS A 40 1.54 8.37 -20.11
C LYS A 40 3.04 8.34 -19.83
N GLU A 41 3.56 9.33 -19.13
CA GLU A 41 4.96 9.38 -18.70
C GLU A 41 5.30 8.25 -17.73
N ALA A 42 4.33 7.83 -16.90
CA ALA A 42 4.50 6.72 -15.98
C ALA A 42 4.29 5.35 -16.64
N SER A 43 3.61 5.24 -17.78
CA SER A 43 3.32 3.98 -18.45
C SER A 43 4.50 3.45 -19.26
N ILE A 44 4.77 2.15 -19.16
CA ILE A 44 5.80 1.46 -19.97
C ILE A 44 5.30 1.23 -21.40
N SER A 45 4.05 0.79 -21.56
CA SER A 45 3.42 0.47 -22.86
C SER A 45 2.73 1.68 -23.52
N GLY A 46 2.57 2.77 -22.79
CA GLY A 46 1.76 3.92 -23.21
C GLY A 46 0.25 3.69 -23.13
N LYS A 47 -0.19 2.53 -22.63
CA LYS A 47 -1.63 2.21 -22.46
C LYS A 47 -2.15 2.80 -21.15
N LEU A 48 -3.29 3.48 -21.25
CA LEU A 48 -3.94 4.13 -20.14
C LEU A 48 -5.39 3.62 -20.01
N ILE A 49 -5.90 3.68 -18.77
CA ILE A 49 -7.30 3.39 -18.49
C ILE A 49 -7.95 4.61 -17.83
N VAL A 50 -9.22 4.83 -18.14
CA VAL A 50 -10.09 5.81 -17.50
C VAL A 50 -11.20 5.04 -16.81
N GLU A 51 -11.36 5.27 -15.52
CA GLU A 51 -12.31 4.54 -14.68
C GLU A 51 -13.21 5.52 -13.91
N GLU A 52 -14.39 5.05 -13.50
CA GLU A 52 -15.20 5.76 -12.50
C GLU A 52 -14.43 5.88 -11.19
N TYR A 53 -14.55 7.00 -10.51
CA TYR A 53 -14.06 7.10 -9.13
C TYR A 53 -14.97 6.30 -8.21
N MET A 54 -14.37 5.43 -7.42
CA MET A 54 -15.06 4.62 -6.42
C MET A 54 -14.79 5.18 -5.04
N ASP A 55 -15.83 5.62 -4.34
CA ASP A 55 -15.74 6.10 -2.96
C ASP A 55 -15.98 4.95 -1.95
N GLY A 56 -15.33 5.05 -0.80
CA GLY A 56 -15.45 4.09 0.30
C GLY A 56 -14.10 3.60 0.84
N PRO A 57 -14.11 2.80 1.91
CA PRO A 57 -12.91 2.14 2.44
C PRO A 57 -12.24 1.25 1.42
N GLU A 58 -10.91 1.19 1.49
CA GLU A 58 -10.10 0.35 0.59
C GLU A 58 -9.44 -0.78 1.37
N LEU A 59 -9.56 -1.97 0.83
CA LEU A 59 -8.99 -3.20 1.36
C LEU A 59 -7.87 -3.71 0.48
N SER A 60 -6.84 -4.30 1.09
CA SER A 60 -5.90 -5.19 0.42
C SER A 60 -6.13 -6.61 0.88
N LEU A 61 -6.29 -7.52 -0.08
CA LEU A 61 -6.45 -8.95 0.15
C LEU A 61 -5.27 -9.71 -0.44
N ASP A 62 -4.75 -10.68 0.30
CA ASP A 62 -3.76 -11.64 -0.18
C ASP A 62 -4.35 -13.04 -0.24
N ALA A 63 -3.97 -13.80 -1.27
CA ALA A 63 -4.30 -15.21 -1.40
C ALA A 63 -3.10 -16.02 -1.88
N LEU A 64 -3.08 -17.29 -1.49
CA LEU A 64 -2.24 -18.33 -2.05
C LEU A 64 -3.11 -19.28 -2.86
N ILE A 65 -2.63 -19.69 -4.03
CA ILE A 65 -3.33 -20.56 -4.97
C ILE A 65 -2.50 -21.80 -5.20
N PHE A 66 -3.04 -22.95 -4.87
CA PHE A 66 -2.38 -24.26 -5.00
C PHE A 66 -3.41 -25.39 -5.00
N ASN A 67 -3.15 -26.46 -5.74
CA ASN A 67 -4.02 -27.63 -5.81
C ASN A 67 -5.49 -27.32 -6.12
N GLY A 68 -5.76 -26.31 -6.96
CA GLY A 68 -7.12 -25.88 -7.30
C GLY A 68 -7.83 -25.07 -6.20
N HIS A 69 -7.16 -24.80 -5.09
CA HIS A 69 -7.72 -24.01 -3.98
C HIS A 69 -7.19 -22.59 -3.98
N ILE A 70 -8.09 -21.62 -3.71
CA ILE A 70 -7.75 -20.24 -3.42
C ILE A 70 -7.90 -20.06 -1.92
N GLN A 71 -6.79 -19.88 -1.22
CA GLN A 71 -6.78 -19.61 0.21
C GLN A 71 -6.51 -18.12 0.45
N VAL A 72 -7.53 -17.35 0.77
CA VAL A 72 -7.36 -15.97 1.21
C VAL A 72 -6.69 -15.98 2.58
N THR A 73 -5.53 -15.35 2.65
CA THR A 73 -4.65 -15.42 3.81
C THR A 73 -4.83 -14.22 4.74
N GLY A 74 -5.23 -13.07 4.20
CA GLY A 74 -5.48 -11.88 5.02
C GLY A 74 -6.19 -10.76 4.28
N ILE A 75 -6.83 -9.92 5.08
CA ILE A 75 -7.51 -8.71 4.63
C ILE A 75 -7.07 -7.56 5.54
N GLY A 76 -6.46 -6.54 4.95
CA GLY A 76 -6.02 -5.33 5.64
C GLY A 76 -6.75 -4.08 5.16
N ASP A 77 -6.94 -3.13 6.07
CA ASP A 77 -7.41 -1.79 5.70
C ASP A 77 -6.26 -0.98 5.13
N ARG A 78 -6.44 -0.39 3.97
CA ARG A 78 -5.49 0.56 3.36
C ARG A 78 -5.89 1.99 3.69
N ILE A 79 -4.92 2.81 3.98
CA ILE A 79 -5.11 4.23 4.24
C ILE A 79 -4.57 5.00 3.05
N ILE A 80 -5.48 5.51 2.23
CA ILE A 80 -5.16 6.28 1.03
C ILE A 80 -5.38 7.77 1.31
N GLN A 81 -4.40 8.60 0.97
CA GLN A 81 -4.39 10.04 1.18
C GLN A 81 -3.79 10.78 -0.03
N ARG A 82 -3.66 12.11 0.08
CA ARG A 82 -2.99 12.99 -0.90
C ARG A 82 -3.75 13.18 -2.22
N ALA A 83 -5.10 13.32 -2.15
CA ALA A 83 -5.83 13.72 -3.35
C ALA A 83 -5.18 14.95 -4.04
N PRO A 84 -5.15 15.00 -5.37
CA PRO A 84 -5.77 14.08 -6.33
C PRO A 84 -5.00 12.80 -6.59
N TYR A 85 -3.89 12.56 -5.89
CA TYR A 85 -3.10 11.32 -5.95
C TYR A 85 -3.60 10.29 -4.93
N PHE A 86 -3.41 9.02 -5.23
CA PHE A 86 -3.86 7.91 -4.37
C PHE A 86 -2.67 7.29 -3.63
N VAL A 87 -2.08 8.05 -2.70
CA VAL A 87 -0.93 7.58 -1.95
C VAL A 87 -1.39 6.74 -0.76
N GLU A 88 -0.99 5.48 -0.74
CA GLU A 88 -1.13 4.65 0.45
C GLU A 88 -0.13 5.14 1.52
N VAL A 89 -0.62 5.66 2.62
CA VAL A 89 0.21 6.15 3.74
C VAL A 89 0.32 5.15 4.87
N GLY A 90 -0.29 3.98 4.71
CA GLY A 90 -0.20 2.87 5.64
C GLY A 90 -1.35 1.88 5.51
N HIS A 91 -1.24 0.81 6.27
CA HIS A 91 -2.28 -0.21 6.38
C HIS A 91 -2.39 -0.75 7.82
N THR A 92 -3.48 -1.43 8.10
CA THR A 92 -3.72 -2.11 9.37
C THR A 92 -4.30 -3.49 9.11
N LEU A 93 -3.73 -4.52 9.70
CA LEU A 93 -4.14 -5.91 9.54
C LEU A 93 -4.40 -6.53 10.93
N PRO A 94 -5.51 -7.25 11.12
CA PRO A 94 -6.60 -7.48 10.18
C PRO A 94 -7.48 -6.24 9.97
N SER A 95 -8.30 -6.26 8.91
CA SER A 95 -9.34 -5.25 8.68
C SER A 95 -10.39 -5.27 9.80
N ASN A 96 -10.95 -4.09 10.13
CA ASN A 96 -12.05 -3.95 11.08
C ASN A 96 -13.41 -3.66 10.41
N GLN A 97 -13.48 -3.83 9.10
CA GLN A 97 -14.77 -3.70 8.40
C GLN A 97 -15.74 -4.80 8.82
N PRO A 98 -17.07 -4.56 8.74
CA PRO A 98 -18.08 -5.55 9.07
C PRO A 98 -17.85 -6.88 8.34
N GLN A 99 -18.00 -8.00 9.04
CA GLN A 99 -17.70 -9.34 8.50
C GLN A 99 -18.47 -9.65 7.22
N GLU A 100 -19.72 -9.20 7.10
CA GLU A 100 -20.53 -9.34 5.89
C GLU A 100 -19.84 -8.70 4.68
N LYS A 101 -19.32 -7.47 4.84
CA LYS A 101 -18.58 -6.77 3.77
C LYS A 101 -17.27 -7.46 3.43
N LEU A 102 -16.58 -8.01 4.44
CA LEU A 102 -15.35 -8.78 4.22
C LEU A 102 -15.63 -10.08 3.45
N ASN A 103 -16.75 -10.75 3.74
CA ASN A 103 -17.16 -11.94 3.00
C ASN A 103 -17.45 -11.63 1.53
N LEU A 104 -18.23 -10.58 1.25
CA LEU A 104 -18.51 -10.15 -0.13
C LEU A 104 -17.23 -9.74 -0.88
N ALA A 105 -16.31 -9.04 -0.22
CA ALA A 105 -15.02 -8.68 -0.81
C ALA A 105 -14.17 -9.93 -1.11
N THR A 106 -14.20 -10.93 -0.23
CA THR A 106 -13.51 -12.22 -0.42
C THR A 106 -14.07 -12.99 -1.60
N GLU A 107 -15.39 -13.09 -1.73
CA GLU A 107 -16.07 -13.75 -2.86
C GLU A 107 -15.73 -13.07 -4.18
N LEU A 108 -15.78 -11.73 -4.23
CA LEU A 108 -15.40 -10.95 -5.40
C LEU A 108 -13.94 -11.18 -5.78
N PHE A 109 -13.03 -11.17 -4.80
CA PHE A 109 -11.60 -11.40 -5.00
C PHE A 109 -11.34 -12.80 -5.58
N CYS A 110 -11.92 -13.85 -4.99
CA CYS A 110 -11.80 -15.21 -5.50
C CYS A 110 -12.35 -15.36 -6.91
N SER A 111 -13.48 -14.70 -7.21
CA SER A 111 -14.06 -14.69 -8.55
C SER A 111 -13.17 -14.01 -9.58
N ALA A 112 -12.55 -12.88 -9.19
CA ALA A 112 -11.60 -12.16 -10.05
C ALA A 112 -10.32 -12.96 -10.32
N ILE A 113 -9.76 -13.66 -9.32
CA ILE A 113 -8.62 -14.58 -9.47
C ILE A 113 -8.93 -15.64 -10.51
N LYS A 114 -10.10 -16.29 -10.42
CA LYS A 114 -10.54 -17.30 -11.38
C LYS A 114 -10.74 -16.74 -12.79
N ALA A 115 -11.37 -15.57 -12.90
CA ALA A 115 -11.61 -14.91 -14.19
C ALA A 115 -10.31 -14.53 -14.92
N LEU A 116 -9.23 -14.24 -14.17
CA LEU A 116 -7.89 -13.95 -14.70
C LEU A 116 -7.06 -15.20 -15.00
N GLY A 117 -7.56 -16.41 -14.66
CA GLY A 117 -6.84 -17.65 -14.85
C GLY A 117 -5.60 -17.79 -13.97
N ILE A 118 -5.59 -17.18 -12.78
CA ILE A 118 -4.51 -17.35 -11.81
C ILE A 118 -4.79 -18.65 -11.05
N ASP A 119 -4.10 -19.73 -11.42
CA ASP A 119 -4.33 -21.09 -10.97
C ASP A 119 -3.26 -21.63 -10.01
N ILE A 120 -2.10 -20.96 -9.93
CA ILE A 120 -1.00 -21.34 -9.04
C ILE A 120 -0.22 -20.09 -8.59
N GLY A 121 0.30 -20.10 -7.36
CA GLY A 121 1.16 -19.04 -6.82
C GLY A 121 0.47 -18.16 -5.80
N ALA A 122 0.49 -16.86 -6.01
CA ALA A 122 -0.11 -15.88 -5.11
C ALA A 122 -0.92 -14.85 -5.90
N ALA A 123 -1.93 -14.29 -5.27
CA ALA A 123 -2.67 -13.14 -5.79
C ALA A 123 -2.85 -12.08 -4.70
N LYS A 124 -2.80 -10.83 -5.13
CA LYS A 124 -3.12 -9.65 -4.32
C LYS A 124 -4.27 -8.90 -5.00
N GLY A 125 -5.24 -8.46 -4.23
CA GLY A 125 -6.34 -7.62 -4.70
C GLY A 125 -6.50 -6.35 -3.89
N ASP A 126 -6.71 -5.21 -4.58
CA ASP A 126 -7.19 -3.99 -3.99
C ASP A 126 -8.68 -3.86 -4.29
N ILE A 127 -9.48 -3.77 -3.25
CA ILE A 127 -10.95 -3.77 -3.34
C ILE A 127 -11.51 -2.57 -2.61
N LYS A 128 -12.38 -1.83 -3.26
CA LYS A 128 -13.11 -0.72 -2.69
C LYS A 128 -14.49 -1.18 -2.18
N LEU A 129 -14.77 -0.88 -0.92
CA LEU A 129 -16.10 -1.12 -0.33
C LEU A 129 -17.01 0.07 -0.61
N THR A 130 -17.67 0.08 -1.75
CA THR A 130 -18.58 1.15 -2.13
C THR A 130 -19.96 0.98 -1.48
N LYS A 131 -20.81 2.00 -1.60
CA LYS A 131 -22.21 1.93 -1.16
C LYS A 131 -23.02 0.85 -1.90
N ASP A 132 -22.62 0.52 -3.13
CA ASP A 132 -23.28 -0.45 -4.01
C ASP A 132 -22.63 -1.85 -3.91
N GLY A 133 -21.74 -2.08 -2.93
CA GLY A 133 -21.01 -3.31 -2.72
C GLY A 133 -19.51 -3.20 -3.04
N PRO A 134 -18.75 -4.29 -2.89
CA PRO A 134 -17.33 -4.29 -3.19
C PRO A 134 -17.07 -4.20 -4.69
N LYS A 135 -16.02 -3.45 -5.08
CA LYS A 135 -15.55 -3.31 -6.47
C LYS A 135 -14.05 -3.53 -6.54
N VAL A 136 -13.59 -4.20 -7.59
CA VAL A 136 -12.16 -4.43 -7.84
C VAL A 136 -11.50 -3.16 -8.35
N ILE A 137 -10.38 -2.77 -7.73
CA ILE A 137 -9.48 -1.72 -8.23
C ILE A 137 -8.37 -2.36 -9.06
N GLU A 138 -7.76 -3.43 -8.52
CA GLU A 138 -6.61 -4.11 -9.13
C GLU A 138 -6.51 -5.54 -8.61
N ILE A 139 -6.13 -6.47 -9.50
CA ILE A 139 -5.68 -7.82 -9.12
C ILE A 139 -4.29 -8.02 -9.71
N ALA A 140 -3.36 -8.52 -8.90
CA ALA A 140 -2.00 -8.83 -9.35
C ALA A 140 -1.62 -10.26 -8.94
N ALA A 141 -0.99 -11.01 -9.85
CA ALA A 141 -0.53 -12.39 -9.62
C ALA A 141 0.79 -12.39 -8.82
N ARG A 142 0.76 -11.85 -7.60
CA ARG A 142 1.89 -11.78 -6.66
C ARG A 142 1.39 -11.52 -5.24
N LEU A 143 2.30 -11.68 -4.26
CA LEU A 143 2.07 -11.22 -2.89
C LEU A 143 2.05 -9.68 -2.79
N SER A 144 1.39 -9.15 -1.77
CA SER A 144 1.34 -7.72 -1.47
C SER A 144 2.72 -7.14 -1.19
N GLY A 145 2.93 -5.92 -1.69
CA GLY A 145 4.06 -5.06 -1.31
C GLY A 145 3.79 -4.27 -0.02
N GLY A 146 4.51 -3.16 0.15
CA GLY A 146 4.31 -2.26 1.30
C GLY A 146 4.53 -2.93 2.65
N TRP A 147 5.42 -3.91 2.72
CA TRP A 147 5.72 -4.69 3.92
C TRP A 147 4.58 -5.60 4.43
N MET A 148 3.46 -5.73 3.68
CA MET A 148 2.34 -6.57 4.10
C MET A 148 2.74 -8.04 4.22
N SER A 149 3.24 -8.63 3.13
CA SER A 149 3.56 -10.07 3.10
C SER A 149 4.79 -10.44 3.91
N THR A 150 5.74 -9.49 4.09
CA THR A 150 7.01 -9.73 4.79
C THR A 150 6.97 -9.43 6.27
N TYR A 151 6.14 -8.48 6.71
CA TYR A 151 6.07 -8.04 8.11
C TYR A 151 4.66 -8.07 8.68
N THR A 152 3.73 -7.26 8.17
CA THR A 152 2.48 -7.03 8.91
C THR A 152 1.60 -8.26 8.97
N TYR A 153 1.52 -9.06 7.90
CA TYR A 153 0.79 -10.31 7.93
C TYR A 153 1.42 -11.36 8.86
N PRO A 154 2.72 -11.69 8.75
CA PRO A 154 3.38 -12.60 9.70
C PRO A 154 3.29 -12.12 11.16
N LEU A 155 3.44 -10.82 11.41
CA LEU A 155 3.34 -10.26 12.77
C LEU A 155 1.93 -10.35 13.36
N ALA A 156 0.89 -10.28 12.51
CA ALA A 156 -0.49 -10.40 12.97
C ALA A 156 -0.93 -11.86 13.17
N THR A 157 -0.40 -12.80 12.39
CA THR A 157 -0.93 -14.17 12.30
C THR A 157 0.05 -15.26 12.65
N GLY A 158 1.36 -15.02 12.53
CA GLY A 158 2.41 -16.05 12.64
C GLY A 158 2.61 -16.88 11.37
N VAL A 159 1.89 -16.56 10.27
CA VAL A 159 2.02 -17.28 9.00
C VAL A 159 3.06 -16.59 8.11
N ASN A 160 4.00 -17.35 7.59
CA ASN A 160 5.03 -16.85 6.67
C ASN A 160 4.59 -17.03 5.22
N LEU A 161 3.99 -15.98 4.64
CA LEU A 161 3.50 -16.00 3.26
C LEU A 161 4.61 -16.16 2.22
N MET A 162 5.79 -15.59 2.50
CA MET A 162 6.94 -15.69 1.58
C MET A 162 7.40 -17.14 1.46
N LYS A 163 7.52 -17.84 2.61
CA LYS A 163 7.85 -19.27 2.63
C LYS A 163 6.81 -20.08 1.85
N ALA A 164 5.53 -19.86 2.13
CA ALA A 164 4.45 -20.58 1.47
C ALA A 164 4.43 -20.34 -0.05
N ALA A 165 4.68 -19.13 -0.51
CA ALA A 165 4.77 -18.82 -1.94
C ALA A 165 5.97 -19.51 -2.61
N ILE A 166 7.11 -19.65 -1.91
CA ILE A 166 8.29 -20.41 -2.38
C ILE A 166 7.96 -21.89 -2.48
N GLU A 167 7.34 -22.49 -1.44
CA GLU A 167 6.90 -23.89 -1.47
C GLU A 167 6.00 -24.18 -2.67
N ILE A 168 5.00 -23.29 -2.94
CA ILE A 168 4.13 -23.43 -4.11
C ILE A 168 4.93 -23.33 -5.42
N ALA A 169 5.88 -22.40 -5.53
CA ALA A 169 6.70 -22.23 -6.72
C ALA A 169 7.61 -23.46 -6.99
N LEU A 170 7.97 -24.20 -5.96
CA LEU A 170 8.70 -25.47 -6.06
C LEU A 170 7.79 -26.67 -6.34
N GLY A 171 6.47 -26.47 -6.48
CA GLY A 171 5.48 -27.54 -6.69
C GLY A 171 5.07 -28.25 -5.40
N GLU A 172 5.41 -27.69 -4.24
CA GLU A 172 5.09 -28.25 -2.94
C GLU A 172 3.77 -27.68 -2.40
N THR A 173 3.08 -28.45 -1.58
CA THR A 173 1.91 -27.95 -0.84
C THR A 173 2.37 -27.23 0.41
N PRO A 174 2.01 -25.95 0.63
CA PRO A 174 2.43 -25.23 1.82
C PRO A 174 1.86 -25.88 3.09
N THR A 175 2.73 -26.07 4.07
CA THR A 175 2.43 -26.88 5.26
C THR A 175 2.01 -26.08 6.48
N ASP A 176 2.34 -24.79 6.56
CA ASP A 176 2.22 -23.96 7.76
C ASP A 176 1.39 -22.68 7.52
N LEU A 177 0.13 -22.87 7.08
CA LEU A 177 -0.80 -21.78 6.82
C LEU A 177 -1.79 -21.52 7.97
N LYS A 178 -1.67 -22.31 9.07
CA LYS A 178 -2.54 -22.14 10.22
C LYS A 178 -2.11 -20.93 11.03
N LYS A 179 -3.06 -20.04 11.30
CA LYS A 179 -2.87 -18.90 12.19
C LYS A 179 -2.42 -19.37 13.58
N LYS A 180 -1.34 -18.79 14.11
CA LYS A 180 -0.72 -19.15 15.39
C LYS A 180 -1.18 -18.24 16.53
N TYR A 181 -1.55 -17.00 16.19
CA TYR A 181 -2.04 -16.00 17.15
C TYR A 181 -2.84 -14.93 16.45
N ASP A 182 -3.52 -14.09 17.24
CA ASP A 182 -4.34 -12.99 16.81
C ASP A 182 -3.80 -11.67 17.37
N PHE A 183 -2.93 -11.01 16.58
CA PHE A 183 -2.48 -9.67 16.86
C PHE A 183 -2.95 -8.69 15.80
N VAL A 184 -2.86 -7.42 16.11
CA VAL A 184 -3.04 -6.35 15.14
C VAL A 184 -1.67 -5.79 14.79
N SER A 185 -1.36 -5.73 13.50
CA SER A 185 -0.16 -5.11 12.97
C SER A 185 -0.51 -3.86 12.17
N VAL A 186 0.26 -2.81 12.40
CA VAL A 186 0.08 -1.48 11.79
C VAL A 186 1.37 -1.06 11.13
N GLU A 187 1.28 -0.66 9.87
CA GLU A 187 2.34 0.04 9.15
C GLU A 187 1.88 1.46 8.85
N ARG A 188 2.78 2.44 9.05
CA ARG A 188 2.57 3.83 8.66
C ARG A 188 3.84 4.41 8.06
N ALA A 189 3.67 5.15 6.98
CA ALA A 189 4.76 5.86 6.32
C ALA A 189 5.28 7.04 7.13
N ILE A 190 6.58 7.31 7.02
CA ILE A 190 7.23 8.54 7.44
C ILE A 190 7.28 9.46 6.21
N ILE A 191 6.60 10.61 6.30
CA ILE A 191 6.42 11.54 5.19
C ILE A 191 6.76 12.94 5.70
N PRO A 192 8.02 13.38 5.63
CA PRO A 192 8.39 14.76 5.94
C PRO A 192 7.92 15.72 4.84
N ILE A 193 8.02 17.01 5.10
CA ILE A 193 7.81 18.06 4.08
C ILE A 193 8.89 17.95 2.98
N PRO A 194 8.62 18.43 1.76
CA PRO A 194 9.63 18.51 0.70
C PRO A 194 10.83 19.35 1.09
N GLY A 195 12.02 18.97 0.60
CA GLY A 195 13.29 19.62 0.85
C GLY A 195 14.44 18.64 1.01
N LYS A 196 15.63 19.10 1.40
CA LYS A 196 16.78 18.23 1.65
C LYS A 196 16.81 17.75 3.08
N ILE A 197 16.98 16.46 3.31
CA ILE A 197 17.13 15.88 4.65
C ILE A 197 18.48 16.33 5.23
N LEU A 198 18.46 17.10 6.32
CA LEU A 198 19.68 17.52 7.02
C LEU A 198 20.07 16.50 8.08
N THR A 199 19.11 16.00 8.86
CA THR A 199 19.34 14.99 9.90
C THR A 199 18.10 14.12 10.12
N ILE A 200 18.35 12.88 10.54
CA ILE A 200 17.32 11.96 11.05
C ILE A 200 17.75 11.57 12.47
N LYS A 201 16.88 11.80 13.46
CA LYS A 201 17.14 11.51 14.88
C LYS A 201 16.00 10.72 15.50
N GLY A 202 16.23 10.08 16.65
CA GLY A 202 15.21 9.37 17.42
C GLY A 202 14.86 7.98 16.90
N VAL A 203 15.51 7.48 15.85
CA VAL A 203 15.22 6.16 15.24
C VAL A 203 15.45 5.02 16.24
N ASP A 204 16.60 5.03 16.95
CA ASP A 204 16.92 3.99 17.92
C ASP A 204 16.02 4.05 19.16
N ASP A 205 15.58 5.24 19.54
CA ASP A 205 14.62 5.40 20.64
C ASP A 205 13.24 4.91 20.24
N ALA A 206 12.80 5.18 19.01
CA ALA A 206 11.57 4.64 18.46
C ALA A 206 11.60 3.10 18.41
N ARG A 207 12.73 2.49 18.01
CA ARG A 207 12.91 1.03 17.99
C ARG A 207 12.81 0.38 19.38
N LYS A 208 13.16 1.09 20.46
CA LYS A 208 13.07 0.60 21.84
C LYS A 208 11.65 0.60 22.39
N ILE A 209 10.70 1.28 21.76
CA ILE A 209 9.31 1.34 22.21
C ILE A 209 8.71 -0.07 22.09
N LYS A 210 8.20 -0.60 23.20
CA LYS A 210 7.56 -1.92 23.24
C LYS A 210 6.39 -1.98 22.26
N GLY A 211 6.40 -2.96 21.36
CA GLY A 211 5.41 -3.13 20.29
C GLY A 211 5.86 -2.59 18.94
N VAL A 212 6.89 -1.76 18.86
CA VAL A 212 7.59 -1.46 17.60
C VAL A 212 8.35 -2.70 17.16
N LYS A 213 8.18 -3.10 15.91
CA LYS A 213 8.83 -4.27 15.32
C LYS A 213 9.87 -3.87 14.30
N GLU A 214 9.64 -2.77 13.58
CA GLU A 214 10.59 -2.27 12.61
C GLU A 214 10.43 -0.76 12.40
N VAL A 215 11.55 -0.09 12.17
CA VAL A 215 11.64 1.27 11.68
C VAL A 215 12.59 1.25 10.50
N ILE A 216 12.04 1.44 9.30
CA ILE A 216 12.75 1.36 8.03
C ILE A 216 12.86 2.76 7.45
N PHE A 217 14.06 3.18 7.09
CA PHE A 217 14.30 4.37 6.28
C PHE A 217 14.74 3.96 4.88
N LEU A 218 14.20 4.63 3.86
CA LEU A 218 14.56 4.49 2.45
C LEU A 218 15.43 5.65 1.97
N LYS A 219 15.58 6.68 2.81
CA LYS A 219 16.37 7.88 2.55
C LYS A 219 17.24 8.19 3.75
N GLU A 220 18.34 8.89 3.51
CA GLU A 220 19.31 9.30 4.52
C GLU A 220 19.57 10.81 4.51
N ALA A 221 20.38 11.30 5.43
CA ALA A 221 20.83 12.69 5.41
C ALA A 221 21.58 13.00 4.12
N GLY A 222 21.22 14.09 3.48
CA GLY A 222 21.70 14.46 2.14
C GLY A 222 20.71 14.19 1.01
N ASP A 223 19.77 13.28 1.18
CA ASP A 223 18.73 12.98 0.18
C ASP A 223 17.69 14.09 0.08
N SER A 224 17.09 14.21 -1.11
CA SER A 224 15.96 15.10 -1.36
C SER A 224 14.63 14.37 -1.14
N VAL A 225 13.70 15.07 -0.52
CA VAL A 225 12.29 14.70 -0.44
C VAL A 225 11.51 15.58 -1.38
N GLU A 226 10.78 14.97 -2.28
CA GLU A 226 9.87 15.65 -3.20
C GLU A 226 8.43 15.62 -2.68
N GLU A 227 7.55 16.37 -3.32
CA GLU A 227 6.11 16.26 -3.08
C GLU A 227 5.64 14.83 -3.32
N LEU A 228 4.95 14.26 -2.34
CA LEU A 228 4.52 12.88 -2.39
C LEU A 228 3.30 12.71 -3.30
N ARG A 229 3.52 12.20 -4.50
CA ARG A 229 2.51 11.95 -5.54
C ARG A 229 2.29 10.45 -5.84
N SER A 230 3.08 9.58 -5.21
CA SER A 230 2.99 8.13 -5.39
C SER A 230 3.54 7.40 -4.16
N ASN A 231 3.38 6.08 -4.11
CA ASN A 231 3.90 5.27 -3.01
C ASN A 231 5.43 5.19 -2.96
N VAL A 232 6.13 5.57 -4.04
CA VAL A 232 7.59 5.44 -4.15
C VAL A 232 8.34 6.57 -3.45
N GLY A 233 7.70 7.73 -3.27
CA GLY A 233 8.34 8.91 -2.66
C GLY A 233 8.42 8.91 -1.14
N LYS A 234 8.00 7.84 -0.46
CA LYS A 234 8.02 7.75 1.00
C LYS A 234 9.44 7.70 1.54
N THR A 235 9.67 8.37 2.68
CA THR A 235 10.99 8.44 3.31
C THR A 235 11.30 7.23 4.18
N GLY A 236 10.27 6.62 4.76
CA GLY A 236 10.43 5.44 5.59
C GLY A 236 9.10 4.92 6.14
N TYR A 237 9.19 3.98 7.07
CA TYR A 237 8.04 3.28 7.64
C TYR A 237 8.27 2.92 9.10
N VAL A 238 7.19 2.90 9.87
CA VAL A 238 7.14 2.32 11.22
C VAL A 238 6.14 1.17 11.22
N ILE A 239 6.57 0.00 11.69
CA ILE A 239 5.75 -1.21 11.80
C ILE A 239 5.61 -1.56 13.27
N THR A 240 4.37 -1.74 13.71
CA THR A 240 4.03 -2.05 15.12
C THR A 240 3.08 -3.22 15.22
N VAL A 241 3.07 -3.86 16.39
CA VAL A 241 2.14 -4.94 16.71
C VAL A 241 1.66 -4.81 18.15
N ALA A 242 0.37 -5.08 18.36
CA ALA A 242 -0.22 -5.18 19.70
C ALA A 242 -1.39 -6.16 19.70
N LYS A 243 -2.00 -6.37 20.88
CA LYS A 243 -3.18 -7.22 21.02
C LYS A 243 -4.46 -6.56 20.51
N THR A 244 -4.52 -5.22 20.57
CA THR A 244 -5.67 -4.46 20.08
C THR A 244 -5.26 -3.45 19.02
N ARG A 245 -6.23 -3.01 18.22
CA ARG A 245 -6.05 -2.07 17.13
C ARG A 245 -5.64 -0.70 17.65
N GLU A 246 -6.31 -0.24 18.70
CA GLU A 246 -6.09 1.06 19.32
C GLU A 246 -4.65 1.13 19.88
N GLU A 247 -4.21 0.07 20.56
CA GLU A 247 -2.87 -0.01 21.11
C GLU A 247 -1.81 -0.03 20.00
N ALA A 248 -2.00 -0.83 18.94
CA ALA A 248 -1.06 -0.91 17.84
C ALA A 248 -0.91 0.44 17.10
N ILE A 249 -2.03 1.16 16.89
CA ILE A 249 -2.04 2.51 16.30
C ILE A 249 -1.34 3.50 17.22
N ARG A 250 -1.66 3.53 18.53
CA ARG A 250 -1.06 4.42 19.51
C ARG A 250 0.45 4.24 19.61
N ILE A 251 0.93 3.00 19.60
CA ILE A 251 2.38 2.70 19.61
C ILE A 251 3.02 3.23 18.32
N ASN A 252 2.36 3.06 17.18
CA ASN A 252 2.87 3.53 15.90
C ASN A 252 2.97 5.07 15.86
N GLU A 253 1.97 5.77 16.36
CA GLU A 253 1.97 7.22 16.47
C GLU A 253 3.08 7.72 17.38
N LEU A 254 3.23 7.11 18.57
CA LEU A 254 4.30 7.45 19.50
C LEU A 254 5.69 7.26 18.86
N ALA A 255 5.91 6.13 18.18
CA ALA A 255 7.17 5.87 17.51
C ALA A 255 7.47 6.90 16.42
N ARG A 256 6.47 7.26 15.60
CA ARG A 256 6.63 8.30 14.57
C ARG A 256 6.89 9.68 15.14
N GLN A 257 6.27 10.03 16.27
CA GLN A 257 6.51 11.30 16.98
C GLN A 257 7.90 11.37 17.60
N THR A 258 8.48 10.23 17.99
CA THR A 258 9.85 10.14 18.51
C THR A 258 10.90 10.40 17.40
N ILE A 259 10.56 10.11 16.15
CA ILE A 259 11.45 10.29 15.00
C ILE A 259 11.38 11.74 14.52
N GLN A 260 12.53 12.38 14.41
CA GLN A 260 12.68 13.75 13.94
C GLN A 260 13.47 13.77 12.63
N VAL A 261 12.81 14.18 11.55
CA VAL A 261 13.45 14.43 10.25
C VAL A 261 13.56 15.93 10.07
N LYS A 262 14.78 16.47 10.17
CA LYS A 262 15.03 17.89 9.91
C LYS A 262 15.22 18.10 8.42
N ILE A 263 14.41 18.97 7.83
CA ILE A 263 14.48 19.37 6.44
C ILE A 263 15.06 20.76 6.35
N GLY A 264 16.03 20.99 5.44
CA GLY A 264 16.55 22.28 5.06
C GLY A 264 15.93 22.78 3.76
N GLU A 265 15.97 24.08 3.56
CA GLU A 265 15.53 24.68 2.31
C GLU A 265 16.53 24.37 1.18
N PRO A 266 16.07 24.21 -0.08
CA PRO A 266 16.96 23.97 -1.21
C PRO A 266 18.04 25.08 -1.42
N SER A 267 17.76 26.29 -0.95
CA SER A 267 18.64 27.47 -1.06
C SER A 267 19.81 27.49 -0.09
N GLU A 268 19.78 26.74 1.00
CA GLU A 268 20.86 26.71 2.01
C GLU A 268 22.11 25.92 1.55
N LEU A 269 22.06 25.31 0.36
CA LEU A 269 23.05 24.33 -0.10
C LEU A 269 23.93 24.79 -1.27
N THR A 270 23.71 25.98 -1.81
CA THR A 270 24.44 26.44 -3.01
C THR A 270 25.81 27.09 -2.73
N TRP A 271 26.20 27.25 -1.46
CA TRP A 271 27.42 28.03 -1.13
C TRP A 271 28.64 27.21 -0.66
N ASP A 272 28.47 25.91 -0.34
CA ASP A 272 29.59 25.08 0.15
C ASP A 272 30.38 24.31 -0.95
N VAL A 273 30.04 24.48 -2.22
CA VAL A 273 30.71 23.76 -3.34
C VAL A 273 31.79 24.58 -3.99
N LEU A 274 32.05 25.82 -3.54
CA LEU A 274 33.09 26.73 -4.13
C LEU A 274 34.09 27.22 -3.06
N ARG A 275 34.59 26.34 -2.20
CA ARG A 275 35.83 26.60 -1.44
C ARG A 275 36.79 25.43 -1.52
#